data_25734965b5a856833227075dfb784c12
#
_entry.id   25734965b5a856833227075dfb784c12
#
_cell.length_a   1.000
_cell.length_b   1.000
_cell.length_c   1.000
_cell.angle_alpha   90.00
_cell.angle_beta   90.00
_cell.angle_gamma   90.00
#
_symmetry.space_group_name_H-M   'P 1'
#
loop_
_entity.id
_entity.type
_entity.pdbx_description
1 polymer ?
#
loop_
_entity_poly.entity_id
_entity_poly.type
_entity_poly.pdbx_seq_one_letter_code
_entity_poly.pdbx_strand_id
1 'polypeptide(L)'
;MVTIDGEDAKDFDDAVSIEKLSDNKVRLGVHIADVTYYVQEDTNLDEEALHRGTSIYLVDRVIPMLPQKLSNNLCSLRPNEDRLSMSVLMDIQLNPLSLESYDITPSIINSNHRMTYNEVQSILVHENRELRDLYDDFVDQLELMNKLRDMYP
;
A
#
# COMPACT_ATOMS: atom_id res chain seq x y z
N MET A 1 -5.47 4.93 6.10
CA MET A 1 -4.86 4.24 4.94
C MET A 1 -3.48 4.82 4.69
N VAL A 2 -2.48 3.99 4.38
CA VAL A 2 -1.07 4.38 4.30
C VAL A 2 -0.36 3.56 3.23
N THR A 3 0.64 4.18 2.57
CA THR A 3 1.71 3.47 1.83
C THR A 3 2.97 3.42 2.69
N ILE A 4 3.72 2.31 2.66
CA ILE A 4 4.94 2.12 3.46
C ILE A 4 6.05 1.61 2.55
N ASP A 5 7.03 2.46 2.27
CA ASP A 5 8.03 2.23 1.25
C ASP A 5 9.44 2.64 1.70
N GLY A 6 10.43 2.45 0.83
CA GLY A 6 11.77 3.02 1.01
C GLY A 6 11.77 4.55 0.95
N GLU A 7 12.79 5.19 1.52
CA GLU A 7 12.88 6.67 1.58
C GLU A 7 12.85 7.33 0.20
N ASP A 8 13.51 6.73 -0.78
CA ASP A 8 13.66 7.25 -2.14
C ASP A 8 12.55 6.80 -3.12
N ALA A 9 11.59 5.97 -2.66
CA ALA A 9 10.50 5.47 -3.50
C ALA A 9 9.60 6.60 -3.99
N LYS A 10 9.13 6.48 -5.24
CA LYS A 10 8.21 7.41 -5.90
C LYS A 10 7.01 6.69 -6.53
N ASP A 11 7.13 5.41 -6.68
CA ASP A 11 6.19 4.45 -7.24
C ASP A 11 5.56 3.64 -6.10
N PHE A 12 4.50 4.19 -5.50
CA PHE A 12 3.79 3.54 -4.41
C PHE A 12 2.74 2.62 -5.01
N ASP A 13 3.07 1.34 -5.11
CA ASP A 13 2.24 0.36 -5.80
C ASP A 13 1.16 -0.25 -4.91
N ASP A 14 1.36 -0.26 -3.59
CA ASP A 14 0.41 -0.78 -2.63
C ASP A 14 0.16 0.16 -1.45
N ALA A 15 -1.06 0.11 -0.95
CA ALA A 15 -1.48 0.78 0.26
C ALA A 15 -2.25 -0.20 1.16
N VAL A 16 -2.19 0.03 2.47
CA VAL A 16 -2.90 -0.77 3.45
C VAL A 16 -3.81 0.09 4.31
N SER A 17 -4.93 -0.49 4.71
CA SER A 17 -5.85 0.10 5.68
C SER A 17 -6.29 -0.94 6.69
N ILE A 18 -6.59 -0.53 7.90
CA ILE A 18 -7.20 -1.39 8.91
C ILE A 18 -8.29 -0.62 9.65
N GLU A 19 -9.39 -1.29 9.92
CA GLU A 19 -10.51 -0.78 10.68
C GLU A 19 -10.93 -1.80 11.73
N LYS A 20 -11.11 -1.32 12.95
CA LYS A 20 -11.65 -2.15 14.04
C LYS A 20 -13.17 -2.20 13.92
N LEU A 21 -13.74 -3.35 13.55
CA LEU A 21 -15.19 -3.55 13.45
C LEU A 21 -15.82 -3.91 14.79
N SER A 22 -15.07 -4.61 15.65
CA SER A 22 -15.44 -4.93 17.03
C SER A 22 -14.17 -5.28 17.84
N ASP A 23 -14.34 -5.65 19.11
CA ASP A 23 -13.19 -6.07 19.95
C ASP A 23 -12.49 -7.34 19.43
N ASN A 24 -13.19 -8.16 18.66
CA ASN A 24 -12.67 -9.43 18.13
C ASN A 24 -12.65 -9.48 16.60
N LYS A 25 -12.91 -8.39 15.92
CA LYS A 25 -12.98 -8.37 14.45
C LYS A 25 -12.40 -7.09 13.87
N VAL A 26 -11.57 -7.26 12.85
CA VAL A 26 -10.99 -6.16 12.07
C VAL A 26 -11.30 -6.33 10.58
N ARG A 27 -11.31 -5.24 9.85
CA ARG A 27 -11.25 -5.23 8.39
C ARG A 27 -9.89 -4.75 7.96
N LEU A 28 -9.15 -5.62 7.29
CA LEU A 28 -7.89 -5.29 6.63
C LEU A 28 -8.17 -5.01 5.16
N GLY A 29 -7.70 -3.87 4.66
CA GLY A 29 -7.71 -3.52 3.25
C GLY A 29 -6.30 -3.57 2.67
N VAL A 30 -6.13 -4.22 1.53
CA VAL A 30 -4.93 -4.17 0.69
C VAL A 30 -5.36 -3.59 -0.66
N HIS A 31 -4.68 -2.54 -1.07
CA HIS A 31 -5.04 -1.75 -2.24
C HIS A 31 -3.84 -1.70 -3.17
N ILE A 32 -3.99 -2.26 -4.36
CA ILE A 32 -2.93 -2.29 -5.38
C ILE A 32 -3.29 -1.30 -6.49
N ALA A 33 -2.33 -0.50 -6.92
CA ALA A 33 -2.51 0.45 -8.00
C ALA A 33 -3.09 -0.24 -9.25
N ASP A 34 -4.20 0.28 -9.78
CA ASP A 34 -4.83 -0.29 -10.99
C ASP A 34 -4.08 0.17 -12.24
N VAL A 35 -2.93 -0.47 -12.48
CA VAL A 35 -2.10 -0.23 -13.66
C VAL A 35 -2.84 -0.62 -14.94
N THR A 36 -3.70 -1.64 -14.88
CA THR A 36 -4.41 -2.18 -16.04
C THR A 36 -5.45 -1.21 -16.61
N TYR A 37 -5.90 -0.25 -15.82
CA TYR A 37 -6.74 0.83 -16.32
C TYR A 37 -6.03 1.70 -17.37
N TYR A 38 -4.72 1.94 -17.19
CA TYR A 38 -3.91 2.77 -18.07
C TYR A 38 -3.16 1.97 -19.13
N VAL A 39 -2.73 0.77 -18.81
CA VAL A 39 -2.01 -0.15 -19.70
C VAL A 39 -2.99 -1.20 -20.17
N GLN A 40 -3.70 -0.88 -21.26
CA GLN A 40 -4.69 -1.76 -21.84
C GLN A 40 -4.00 -2.85 -22.68
N GLU A 41 -4.54 -4.06 -22.62
CA GLU A 41 -4.07 -5.22 -23.38
C GLU A 41 -4.00 -4.91 -24.91
N ASP A 42 -3.01 -5.46 -25.60
CA ASP A 42 -2.76 -5.29 -27.02
C ASP A 42 -2.48 -3.83 -27.48
N THR A 43 -2.16 -2.93 -26.56
CA THR A 43 -1.69 -1.58 -26.94
C THR A 43 -0.17 -1.53 -27.07
N ASN A 44 0.37 -0.55 -27.81
CA ASN A 44 1.81 -0.35 -27.94
C ASN A 44 2.51 -0.20 -26.58
N LEU A 45 1.80 0.32 -25.55
CA LEU A 45 2.32 0.47 -24.21
C LEU A 45 2.43 -0.89 -23.50
N ASP A 46 1.43 -1.75 -23.67
CA ASP A 46 1.43 -3.12 -23.16
C ASP A 46 2.52 -3.96 -23.84
N GLU A 47 2.61 -3.90 -25.17
CA GLU A 47 3.66 -4.60 -25.93
C GLU A 47 5.06 -4.17 -25.47
N GLU A 48 5.31 -2.87 -25.28
CA GLU A 48 6.60 -2.36 -24.80
C GLU A 48 6.88 -2.80 -23.37
N ALA A 49 5.89 -2.75 -22.49
CA ALA A 49 6.01 -3.21 -21.11
C ALA A 49 6.32 -4.71 -21.03
N LEU A 50 5.63 -5.53 -21.85
CA LEU A 50 5.87 -6.96 -21.97
C LEU A 50 7.28 -7.25 -22.48
N HIS A 51 7.73 -6.50 -23.51
CA HIS A 51 9.08 -6.65 -24.06
C HIS A 51 10.18 -6.30 -23.04
N ARG A 52 9.99 -5.25 -22.22
CA ARG A 52 10.89 -4.88 -21.12
C ARG A 52 10.87 -5.88 -19.98
N GLY A 53 9.71 -6.37 -19.61
CA GLY A 53 9.47 -7.38 -18.58
C GLY A 53 9.69 -6.93 -17.15
N THR A 54 10.52 -5.90 -16.91
CA THR A 54 10.82 -5.34 -15.58
C THR A 54 11.46 -3.95 -15.68
N SER A 55 11.47 -3.21 -14.58
CA SER A 55 12.32 -2.03 -14.43
C SER A 55 13.74 -2.45 -14.05
N ILE A 56 14.74 -1.75 -14.60
CA ILE A 56 16.18 -2.03 -14.36
C ILE A 56 16.75 -0.89 -13.51
N TYR A 57 17.23 -1.21 -12.33
CA TYR A 57 17.85 -0.26 -11.40
C TYR A 57 19.36 -0.29 -11.55
N LEU A 58 19.93 0.75 -12.15
CA LEU A 58 21.36 0.97 -12.27
C LEU A 58 21.85 1.86 -11.11
N VAL A 59 23.17 1.97 -10.95
CA VAL A 59 23.79 2.76 -9.87
C VAL A 59 23.41 4.25 -9.96
N ASP A 60 23.26 4.77 -11.18
CA ASP A 60 23.06 6.20 -11.47
C ASP A 60 21.66 6.54 -12.02
N ARG A 61 20.86 5.53 -12.39
CA ARG A 61 19.55 5.75 -13.00
C ARG A 61 18.68 4.50 -13.00
N VAL A 62 17.37 4.71 -13.22
CA VAL A 62 16.40 3.64 -13.45
C VAL A 62 15.96 3.66 -14.91
N ILE A 63 15.91 2.49 -15.53
CA ILE A 63 15.26 2.27 -16.83
C ILE A 63 13.90 1.63 -16.51
N PRO A 64 12.82 2.39 -16.49
CA PRO A 64 11.53 1.88 -16.02
C PRO A 64 10.86 0.97 -17.05
N MET A 65 10.11 -0.04 -16.59
CA MET A 65 9.25 -0.86 -17.44
C MET A 65 8.11 -0.03 -18.06
N LEU A 66 7.50 0.82 -17.25
CA LEU A 66 6.45 1.75 -17.66
C LEU A 66 6.97 3.20 -17.66
N PRO A 67 6.40 4.10 -18.48
CA PRO A 67 6.74 5.52 -18.41
C PRO A 67 6.58 6.08 -17.00
N GLN A 68 7.53 6.88 -16.53
CA GLN A 68 7.50 7.48 -15.19
C GLN A 68 6.23 8.31 -14.91
N LYS A 69 5.59 8.83 -15.96
CA LYS A 69 4.29 9.51 -15.82
C LYS A 69 3.20 8.57 -15.29
N LEU A 70 3.30 7.28 -15.58
CA LEU A 70 2.42 6.26 -15.02
C LEU A 70 2.95 5.81 -13.66
N SER A 71 4.14 5.21 -13.62
CA SER A 71 4.66 4.56 -12.40
C SER A 71 4.81 5.52 -11.21
N ASN A 72 5.35 6.72 -11.44
CA ASN A 72 5.63 7.66 -10.34
C ASN A 72 4.50 8.69 -10.12
N ASN A 73 3.43 8.66 -10.92
CA ASN A 73 2.34 9.64 -10.81
C ASN A 73 0.97 8.97 -10.87
N LEU A 74 0.44 8.68 -12.08
CA LEU A 74 -0.97 8.26 -12.24
C LEU A 74 -1.29 6.94 -11.53
N CYS A 75 -0.36 5.98 -11.52
CA CYS A 75 -0.51 4.71 -10.82
C CYS A 75 -0.01 4.78 -9.37
N SER A 76 0.91 5.70 -9.04
CA SER A 76 1.45 5.80 -7.68
C SER A 76 0.37 6.25 -6.69
N LEU A 77 0.16 5.48 -5.61
CA LEU A 77 -0.87 5.72 -4.57
C LEU A 77 -0.44 6.85 -3.61
N ARG A 78 -0.20 8.02 -4.18
CA ARG A 78 0.30 9.20 -3.47
C ARG A 78 -0.69 9.70 -2.43
N PRO A 79 -0.21 10.21 -1.28
CA PRO A 79 -1.09 10.70 -0.23
C PRO A 79 -1.91 11.92 -0.68
N ASN A 80 -3.15 11.99 -0.20
CA ASN A 80 -4.10 13.06 -0.46
C ASN A 80 -4.49 13.24 -1.95
N GLU A 81 -4.33 12.20 -2.75
CA GLU A 81 -4.74 12.19 -4.15
C GLU A 81 -5.62 10.96 -4.43
N ASP A 82 -6.72 11.14 -5.18
CA ASP A 82 -7.55 10.03 -5.62
C ASP A 82 -6.81 9.16 -6.63
N ARG A 83 -6.78 7.85 -6.38
CA ARG A 83 -6.10 6.87 -7.22
C ARG A 83 -6.97 5.66 -7.47
N LEU A 84 -6.92 5.17 -8.70
CA LEU A 84 -7.55 3.92 -9.07
C LEU A 84 -6.76 2.75 -8.49
N SER A 85 -7.45 1.83 -7.86
CA SER A 85 -6.88 0.63 -7.28
C SER A 85 -7.78 -0.58 -7.43
N MET A 86 -7.17 -1.76 -7.38
CA MET A 86 -7.85 -3.02 -7.11
C MET A 86 -7.69 -3.29 -5.62
N SER A 87 -8.80 -3.32 -4.89
CA SER A 87 -8.80 -3.48 -3.44
C SER A 87 -9.27 -4.86 -3.02
N VAL A 88 -8.57 -5.44 -2.05
CA VAL A 88 -9.01 -6.63 -1.32
C VAL A 88 -9.37 -6.21 0.09
N LEU A 89 -10.63 -6.33 0.45
CA LEU A 89 -11.14 -6.06 1.80
C LEU A 89 -11.39 -7.39 2.51
N MET A 90 -10.73 -7.61 3.63
CA MET A 90 -10.75 -8.87 4.39
C MET A 90 -11.31 -8.64 5.78
N ASP A 91 -12.40 -9.30 6.12
CA ASP A 91 -12.94 -9.35 7.48
C ASP A 91 -12.29 -10.51 8.24
N ILE A 92 -11.55 -10.18 9.28
CA ILE A 92 -10.73 -11.10 10.05
C ILE A 92 -11.20 -11.13 11.49
N GLN A 93 -11.55 -12.33 11.97
CA GLN A 93 -11.77 -12.57 13.39
C GLN A 93 -10.42 -12.79 14.07
N LEU A 94 -10.21 -12.17 15.24
CA LEU A 94 -8.93 -12.20 15.93
C LEU A 94 -8.79 -13.39 16.88
N ASN A 95 -9.91 -13.87 17.45
CA ASN A 95 -9.87 -15.01 18.38
C ASN A 95 -11.13 -15.89 18.26
N PRO A 96 -11.03 -17.13 17.72
CA PRO A 96 -9.84 -17.67 17.05
C PRO A 96 -9.50 -16.91 15.76
N LEU A 97 -8.22 -16.85 15.41
CA LEU A 97 -7.79 -16.17 14.18
C LEU A 97 -8.35 -16.87 12.95
N SER A 98 -9.17 -16.18 12.19
CA SER A 98 -9.76 -16.72 10.95
C SER A 98 -10.20 -15.63 9.99
N LEU A 99 -10.02 -15.87 8.70
CA LEU A 99 -10.63 -15.05 7.64
C LEU A 99 -12.11 -15.44 7.53
N GLU A 100 -13.01 -14.50 7.81
CA GLU A 100 -14.46 -14.74 7.72
C GLU A 100 -15.01 -14.51 6.32
N SER A 101 -14.58 -13.42 5.71
CA SER A 101 -14.99 -13.04 4.35
C SER A 101 -13.95 -12.14 3.69
N TYR A 102 -13.98 -12.09 2.37
CA TYR A 102 -13.23 -11.12 1.61
C TYR A 102 -14.00 -10.66 0.39
N ASP A 103 -13.67 -9.47 -0.09
CA ASP A 103 -14.19 -8.92 -1.33
C ASP A 103 -13.03 -8.34 -2.17
N ILE A 104 -13.07 -8.55 -3.49
CA ILE A 104 -12.08 -8.02 -4.43
C ILE A 104 -12.83 -7.11 -5.39
N THR A 105 -12.49 -5.83 -5.37
CA THR A 105 -13.26 -4.84 -6.13
C THR A 105 -12.37 -3.72 -6.69
N PRO A 106 -12.64 -3.23 -7.91
CA PRO A 106 -12.10 -1.96 -8.37
C PRO A 106 -12.54 -0.84 -7.44
N SER A 107 -11.63 0.06 -7.10
CA SER A 107 -11.91 1.13 -6.17
C SER A 107 -11.18 2.42 -6.52
N ILE A 108 -11.63 3.52 -5.93
CA ILE A 108 -10.89 4.77 -5.87
C ILE A 108 -10.49 4.97 -4.42
N ILE A 109 -9.20 5.09 -4.17
CA ILE A 109 -8.66 5.31 -2.84
C ILE A 109 -8.01 6.68 -2.72
N ASN A 110 -7.96 7.18 -1.49
CA ASN A 110 -7.23 8.38 -1.13
C ASN A 110 -6.37 8.05 0.10
N SER A 111 -5.07 7.87 -0.09
CA SER A 111 -4.14 7.55 0.99
C SER A 111 -3.94 8.76 1.90
N ASN A 112 -3.95 8.56 3.22
CA ASN A 112 -3.77 9.62 4.20
C ASN A 112 -2.28 9.97 4.38
N HIS A 113 -1.43 8.93 4.46
CA HIS A 113 -0.02 9.08 4.78
C HIS A 113 0.85 8.28 3.81
N ARG A 114 2.02 8.82 3.52
CA ARG A 114 3.15 8.08 2.98
C ARG A 114 4.18 7.95 4.09
N MET A 115 4.48 6.73 4.49
CA MET A 115 5.46 6.44 5.53
C MET A 115 6.64 5.66 4.97
N THR A 116 7.77 5.74 5.66
CA THR A 116 8.94 4.91 5.37
C THR A 116 9.01 3.71 6.31
N TYR A 117 9.68 2.64 5.88
CA TYR A 117 9.95 1.50 6.77
C TYR A 117 10.66 1.93 8.06
N ASN A 118 11.58 2.91 7.98
CA ASN A 118 12.32 3.43 9.14
C ASN A 118 11.41 4.19 10.11
N GLU A 119 10.46 4.99 9.61
CA GLU A 119 9.48 5.70 10.44
C GLU A 119 8.57 4.71 11.17
N VAL A 120 8.00 3.74 10.43
CA VAL A 120 7.13 2.71 11.02
C VAL A 120 7.88 1.90 12.08
N GLN A 121 9.12 1.49 11.82
CA GLN A 121 9.96 0.81 12.80
C GLN A 121 10.21 1.69 14.03
N SER A 122 10.50 2.97 13.83
CA SER A 122 10.76 3.92 14.92
C SER A 122 9.51 4.14 15.78
N ILE A 123 8.31 4.14 15.19
CA ILE A 123 7.04 4.24 15.92
C ILE A 123 6.76 2.95 16.72
N LEU A 124 6.89 1.79 16.08
CA LEU A 124 6.45 0.51 16.66
C LEU A 124 7.46 -0.11 17.62
N VAL A 125 8.77 0.04 17.33
CA VAL A 125 9.84 -0.65 18.10
C VAL A 125 10.56 0.32 19.04
N HIS A 126 10.83 1.53 18.59
CA HIS A 126 11.62 2.52 19.37
C HIS A 126 10.73 3.51 20.12
N GLU A 127 9.40 3.43 19.96
CA GLU A 127 8.43 4.31 20.64
C GLU A 127 8.78 5.81 20.50
N ASN A 128 9.28 6.21 19.31
CA ASN A 128 9.70 7.58 19.04
C ASN A 128 8.51 8.54 19.21
N ARG A 129 8.58 9.40 20.22
CA ARG A 129 7.48 10.30 20.59
C ARG A 129 7.17 11.32 19.50
N GLU A 130 8.18 11.90 18.87
CA GLU A 130 7.98 12.93 17.83
C GLU A 130 7.24 12.36 16.63
N LEU A 131 7.59 11.14 16.19
CA LEU A 131 6.88 10.46 15.10
C LEU A 131 5.48 10.00 15.51
N ARG A 132 5.30 9.56 16.75
CA ARG A 132 3.97 9.19 17.28
C ARG A 132 3.05 10.41 17.37
N ASP A 133 3.58 11.57 17.76
CA ASP A 133 2.81 12.81 17.78
C ASP A 133 2.51 13.33 16.36
N LEU A 134 3.43 13.12 15.41
CA LEU A 134 3.23 13.50 14.01
C LEU A 134 2.13 12.68 13.32
N TYR A 135 2.03 11.40 13.65
CA TYR A 135 1.08 10.44 13.07
C TYR A 135 0.04 9.96 14.09
N ASP A 136 -0.34 10.83 15.06
CA ASP A 136 -1.22 10.48 16.17
C ASP A 136 -2.56 9.90 15.71
N ASP A 137 -3.08 10.40 14.60
CA ASP A 137 -4.30 9.93 13.94
C ASP A 137 -4.19 8.51 13.33
N PHE A 138 -2.97 7.95 13.23
CA PHE A 138 -2.72 6.67 12.57
C PHE A 138 -1.92 5.64 13.40
N VAL A 139 -1.38 6.02 14.54
CA VAL A 139 -0.56 5.12 15.40
C VAL A 139 -1.35 3.89 15.85
N ASP A 140 -2.59 4.04 16.27
CA ASP A 140 -3.43 2.92 16.71
C ASP A 140 -3.64 1.90 15.60
N GLN A 141 -3.79 2.36 14.35
CA GLN A 141 -3.92 1.49 13.18
C GLN A 141 -2.62 0.74 12.89
N LEU A 142 -1.46 1.40 13.00
CA LEU A 142 -0.15 0.73 12.85
C LEU A 142 0.06 -0.35 13.92
N GLU A 143 -0.27 -0.07 15.18
CA GLU A 143 -0.19 -1.04 16.27
C GLU A 143 -1.13 -2.22 16.04
N LEU A 144 -2.33 -1.97 15.54
CA LEU A 144 -3.30 -3.01 15.21
C LEU A 144 -2.83 -3.89 14.05
N MET A 145 -2.25 -3.29 12.99
CA MET A 145 -1.62 -4.02 11.87
C MET A 145 -0.45 -4.88 12.36
N ASN A 146 0.41 -4.32 13.21
CA ASN A 146 1.54 -5.02 13.80
C ASN A 146 1.09 -6.22 14.65
N LYS A 147 0.08 -6.03 15.47
CA LYS A 147 -0.53 -7.11 16.26
C LYS A 147 -1.12 -8.20 15.36
N LEU A 148 -1.80 -7.82 14.28
CA LEU A 148 -2.36 -8.78 13.33
C LEU A 148 -1.26 -9.59 12.66
N ARG A 149 -0.15 -8.95 12.22
CA ARG A 149 1.02 -9.63 11.67
C ARG A 149 1.58 -10.70 12.62
N ASP A 150 1.70 -10.36 13.91
CA ASP A 150 2.27 -11.28 14.91
C ASP A 150 1.34 -12.48 15.21
N MET A 151 0.07 -12.39 14.85
CA MET A 151 -0.90 -13.50 15.00
C MET A 151 -0.85 -14.49 13.83
N TYR A 152 -0.35 -14.07 12.66
CA TYR A 152 -0.14 -14.96 11.52
C TYR A 152 1.27 -15.52 11.56
N PRO A 153 1.44 -16.85 11.47
CA PRO A 153 2.75 -17.52 11.50
C PRO A 153 3.57 -17.27 10.22
#